data_ed4d61e2b017fd5d9141f3cdf6f62efa
#
_entry.id   ed4d61e2b017fd5d9141f3cdf6f62efa
#
_cell.length_a   1.000
_cell.length_b   1.000
_cell.length_c   1.000
_cell.angle_alpha   90.00
_cell.angle_beta   90.00
_cell.angle_gamma   90.00
#
_symmetry.space_group_name_H-M   'P 1'
#
loop_
_entity.id
_entity.type
_entity.pdbx_description
1 polymer ?
#
loop_
_entity_poly.entity_id
_entity_poly.type
_entity_poly.pdbx_seq_one_letter_code
_entity_poly.pdbx_strand_id
1 'polypeptide(L)'
;MTEDPKRWSQPFAALLGAYAAQIGFGLPSIGGKDSMSGTFQDIDVPPTLVSFAVDMALEQDIITPELKKAGNKLVWLKIERDENDLPVYDAVMDQYGKFMEDIQSGKIVSAYALDRHGVAAAVSKMAFGNRKGAKIEHNVDKRDLFAPAFGDIIAEVEDGKVGELAITYTEIGEVTEEPVLAYGDVKIALADAQDAWTGTLEKVFATKSAADSDAKVEEKLFNTSDIHICSHKIGQPTVFIPVFPGTNCEYDSARAFERAGAKVITKVFRNLDAEDIRGSVDEFEKAIGQAQMIMFPGGFSAGDEPDGSAKFFATAFRNEKLKEAVMDLLNNRDGLALGICNGFQALIKLGLVPEGKIVEQNAKSPTLTTNRIGRHISKVAYTRIASNLSPWFNNVHVDDIFSIPVSHGEGRFVADEDVIQKLFENGQVATQYVDLNGDPTMNEEFNPNGSYHAIEGITSPDGRVLGKMGHSERRDSYVGINIYGQKDQKIFESGVEYFK
;
A
#
# COMPACT_ATOMS: atom_id res chain seq x y z
N MET A 1 -23.15 -16.61 -15.04
CA MET A 1 -23.77 -17.11 -13.79
C MET A 1 -25.24 -16.75 -13.68
N THR A 2 -25.69 -15.60 -14.15
CA THR A 2 -27.05 -15.08 -13.98
C THR A 2 -28.18 -15.91 -14.60
N GLU A 3 -27.90 -16.68 -15.66
CA GLU A 3 -28.90 -17.46 -16.39
C GLU A 3 -28.95 -18.95 -15.99
N ASP A 4 -27.98 -19.41 -15.17
CA ASP A 4 -27.93 -20.82 -14.72
C ASP A 4 -28.18 -20.92 -13.21
N PRO A 5 -29.35 -21.35 -12.76
CA PRO A 5 -29.67 -21.48 -11.34
C PRO A 5 -28.72 -22.41 -10.56
N LYS A 6 -28.12 -23.41 -11.22
CA LYS A 6 -27.17 -24.32 -10.56
C LYS A 6 -25.88 -23.62 -10.17
N ARG A 7 -25.46 -22.64 -10.94
CA ARG A 7 -24.23 -21.86 -10.61
C ARG A 7 -24.39 -20.96 -9.37
N TRP A 8 -25.64 -20.60 -9.03
CA TRP A 8 -25.94 -19.85 -7.81
C TRP A 8 -25.77 -20.66 -6.52
N SER A 9 -25.74 -22.00 -6.62
CA SER A 9 -25.49 -22.84 -5.45
C SER A 9 -24.12 -22.62 -4.82
N GLN A 10 -23.11 -22.28 -5.60
CA GLN A 10 -21.74 -22.04 -5.10
C GLN A 10 -21.65 -20.77 -4.24
N PRO A 11 -22.05 -19.57 -4.71
CA PRO A 11 -22.07 -18.38 -3.88
C PRO A 11 -23.00 -18.51 -2.67
N PHE A 12 -24.13 -19.22 -2.81
CA PHE A 12 -25.02 -19.49 -1.70
C PHE A 12 -24.37 -20.38 -0.62
N ALA A 13 -23.65 -21.43 -1.03
CA ALA A 13 -22.91 -22.28 -0.10
C ALA A 13 -21.80 -21.52 0.64
N ALA A 14 -21.06 -20.64 -0.07
CA ALA A 14 -20.05 -19.80 0.54
C ALA A 14 -20.66 -18.85 1.60
N LEU A 15 -21.80 -18.21 1.26
CA LEU A 15 -22.52 -17.33 2.18
C LEU A 15 -23.05 -18.09 3.40
N LEU A 16 -23.64 -19.28 3.19
CA LEU A 16 -24.18 -20.11 4.26
C LEU A 16 -23.09 -20.56 5.23
N GLY A 17 -21.95 -21.01 4.71
CA GLY A 17 -20.79 -21.39 5.53
C GLY A 17 -20.23 -20.22 6.36
N ALA A 18 -20.07 -19.05 5.73
CA ALA A 18 -19.62 -17.85 6.43
C ALA A 18 -20.61 -17.39 7.52
N TYR A 19 -21.91 -17.46 7.23
CA TYR A 19 -22.95 -17.12 8.19
C TYR A 19 -22.95 -18.08 9.39
N ALA A 20 -22.88 -19.39 9.13
CA ALA A 20 -22.84 -20.40 10.18
C ALA A 20 -21.61 -20.23 11.08
N ALA A 21 -20.43 -19.95 10.49
CA ALA A 21 -19.20 -19.71 11.25
C ALA A 21 -19.29 -18.44 12.12
N GLN A 22 -19.83 -17.34 11.59
CA GLN A 22 -19.98 -16.10 12.36
C GLN A 22 -20.91 -16.28 13.55
N ILE A 23 -22.03 -16.97 13.37
CA ILE A 23 -22.96 -17.25 14.48
C ILE A 23 -22.33 -18.22 15.48
N GLY A 24 -21.73 -19.31 14.99
CA GLY A 24 -21.15 -20.36 15.83
C GLY A 24 -19.97 -19.88 16.68
N PHE A 25 -19.12 -19.02 16.15
CA PHE A 25 -17.99 -18.45 16.88
C PHE A 25 -18.30 -17.12 17.58
N GLY A 26 -19.47 -16.52 17.35
CA GLY A 26 -19.82 -15.22 17.91
C GLY A 26 -18.96 -14.08 17.34
N LEU A 27 -18.42 -14.22 16.11
CA LEU A 27 -17.52 -13.27 15.47
C LEU A 27 -18.22 -12.51 14.34
N PRO A 28 -18.78 -11.32 14.58
CA PRO A 28 -19.43 -10.54 13.54
C PRO A 28 -18.43 -9.98 12.54
N SER A 29 -18.79 -10.02 11.25
CA SER A 29 -18.06 -9.25 10.24
C SER A 29 -18.28 -7.76 10.43
N ILE A 30 -17.19 -6.98 10.42
CA ILE A 30 -17.23 -5.51 10.39
C ILE A 30 -17.22 -4.96 8.95
N GLY A 31 -16.93 -5.80 7.98
CA GLY A 31 -16.86 -5.48 6.56
C GLY A 31 -16.37 -6.68 5.77
N GLY A 32 -16.28 -6.51 4.48
CA GLY A 32 -15.83 -7.56 3.58
C GLY A 32 -15.86 -7.16 2.12
N LYS A 33 -15.61 -8.14 1.26
CA LYS A 33 -15.64 -8.04 -0.20
C LYS A 33 -16.14 -9.36 -0.77
N ASP A 34 -16.93 -9.30 -1.80
CA ASP A 34 -17.30 -10.49 -2.56
C ASP A 34 -16.97 -10.37 -4.04
N SER A 35 -16.77 -11.52 -4.67
CA SER A 35 -16.72 -11.69 -6.11
C SER A 35 -17.51 -12.93 -6.46
N MET A 36 -18.79 -12.74 -6.78
CA MET A 36 -19.74 -13.84 -6.94
C MET A 36 -20.01 -14.19 -8.39
N SER A 37 -19.73 -13.28 -9.31
CA SER A 37 -20.00 -13.45 -10.73
C SER A 37 -19.09 -12.55 -11.56
N GLY A 38 -18.46 -13.12 -12.55
CA GLY A 38 -17.66 -12.40 -13.52
C GLY A 38 -17.03 -13.38 -14.51
N THR A 39 -16.91 -12.95 -15.75
CA THR A 39 -16.24 -13.71 -16.80
C THR A 39 -15.36 -12.76 -17.58
N PHE A 40 -14.12 -13.13 -17.77
CA PHE A 40 -13.18 -12.43 -18.65
C PHE A 40 -12.67 -13.43 -19.70
N GLN A 41 -13.09 -13.25 -20.95
CA GLN A 41 -12.87 -14.21 -22.02
C GLN A 41 -13.40 -15.61 -21.65
N ASP A 42 -12.55 -16.60 -21.50
CA ASP A 42 -12.84 -17.98 -21.10
C ASP A 42 -12.61 -18.27 -19.60
N ILE A 43 -12.23 -17.25 -18.82
CA ILE A 43 -11.97 -17.38 -17.39
C ILE A 43 -13.20 -16.93 -16.60
N ASP A 44 -13.78 -17.84 -15.82
CA ASP A 44 -14.81 -17.53 -14.85
C ASP A 44 -14.18 -17.19 -13.49
N VAL A 45 -14.60 -16.07 -12.88
CA VAL A 45 -14.21 -15.72 -11.51
C VAL A 45 -14.87 -16.71 -10.54
N PRO A 46 -14.10 -17.42 -9.71
CA PRO A 46 -14.68 -18.28 -8.69
C PRO A 46 -15.43 -17.47 -7.64
N PRO A 47 -16.55 -17.95 -7.08
CA PRO A 47 -17.20 -17.31 -5.95
C PRO A 47 -16.22 -17.14 -4.80
N THR A 48 -15.97 -15.90 -4.42
CA THR A 48 -15.00 -15.54 -3.38
C THR A 48 -15.67 -14.61 -2.38
N LEU A 49 -15.64 -14.98 -1.11
CA LEU A 49 -16.13 -14.16 0.00
C LEU A 49 -14.97 -13.83 0.92
N VAL A 50 -14.76 -12.55 1.16
CA VAL A 50 -13.77 -12.03 2.13
C VAL A 50 -14.53 -11.43 3.30
N SER A 51 -14.18 -11.83 4.50
CA SER A 51 -14.80 -11.34 5.73
C SER A 51 -13.72 -10.77 6.64
N PHE A 52 -13.96 -9.60 7.20
CA PHE A 52 -13.09 -8.96 8.16
C PHE A 52 -13.74 -8.98 9.54
N ALA A 53 -13.01 -9.45 10.54
CA ALA A 53 -13.37 -9.34 11.94
C ALA A 53 -12.28 -8.58 12.69
N VAL A 54 -12.64 -7.93 13.80
CA VAL A 54 -11.70 -7.18 14.65
C VAL A 54 -11.83 -7.68 16.06
N ASP A 55 -10.70 -7.91 16.70
CA ASP A 55 -10.60 -8.23 18.11
C ASP A 55 -9.40 -7.50 18.72
N MET A 56 -9.32 -7.48 20.05
CA MET A 56 -8.23 -6.90 20.82
C MET A 56 -7.43 -7.99 21.51
N ALA A 57 -6.11 -7.89 21.44
CA ALA A 57 -5.20 -8.78 22.16
C ALA A 57 -4.16 -7.97 22.92
N LEU A 58 -3.64 -8.54 24.01
CA LEU A 58 -2.47 -7.98 24.69
C LEU A 58 -1.22 -8.36 23.90
N GLU A 59 -0.29 -7.43 23.71
CA GLU A 59 0.94 -7.66 22.96
C GLU A 59 1.73 -8.87 23.47
N GLN A 60 1.77 -9.08 24.77
CA GLN A 60 2.45 -10.20 25.41
C GLN A 60 1.86 -11.58 25.08
N ASP A 61 0.61 -11.64 24.65
CA ASP A 61 -0.10 -12.87 24.31
C ASP A 61 -0.01 -13.20 22.80
N ILE A 62 0.70 -12.37 22.03
CA ILE A 62 0.88 -12.56 20.58
C ILE A 62 2.08 -13.43 20.33
N ILE A 63 1.86 -14.55 19.62
CA ILE A 63 2.92 -15.41 19.08
C ILE A 63 2.93 -15.31 17.55
N THR A 64 4.08 -15.57 16.95
CA THR A 64 4.27 -15.54 15.50
C THR A 64 4.41 -16.95 14.93
N PRO A 65 4.08 -17.18 13.64
CA PRO A 65 3.96 -18.54 13.11
C PRO A 65 5.28 -19.25 12.80
N GLU A 66 6.42 -18.55 12.74
CA GLU A 66 7.69 -19.19 12.41
C GLU A 66 8.21 -20.10 13.53
N LEU A 67 8.83 -21.23 13.16
CA LEU A 67 9.45 -22.15 14.09
C LEU A 67 10.60 -21.49 14.87
N LYS A 68 10.65 -21.70 16.19
CA LYS A 68 11.55 -20.96 17.09
C LYS A 68 12.85 -21.73 17.42
N LYS A 69 12.75 -22.99 17.83
CA LYS A 69 13.89 -23.68 18.42
C LYS A 69 13.92 -25.17 18.07
N ALA A 70 15.09 -25.65 17.62
CA ALA A 70 15.32 -27.07 17.42
C ALA A 70 15.17 -27.86 18.74
N GLY A 71 14.53 -29.02 18.66
CA GLY A 71 14.16 -29.85 19.79
C GLY A 71 12.73 -29.63 20.29
N ASN A 72 12.12 -28.48 20.01
CA ASN A 72 10.71 -28.24 20.30
C ASN A 72 9.83 -29.25 19.52
N LYS A 73 8.68 -29.57 20.10
CA LYS A 73 7.76 -30.55 19.51
C LYS A 73 6.68 -29.88 18.69
N LEU A 74 6.22 -30.56 17.65
CA LEU A 74 5.10 -30.15 16.83
C LEU A 74 3.87 -30.96 17.23
N VAL A 75 2.81 -30.26 17.55
CA VAL A 75 1.53 -30.86 17.92
C VAL A 75 0.43 -30.39 16.99
N TRP A 76 -0.54 -31.24 16.76
CA TRP A 76 -1.72 -30.96 15.95
C TRP A 76 -2.96 -30.96 16.82
N LEU A 77 -3.60 -29.83 16.98
CA LEU A 77 -4.95 -29.70 17.52
C LEU A 77 -5.94 -29.94 16.39
N LYS A 78 -6.68 -31.06 16.45
CA LYS A 78 -7.80 -31.36 15.55
C LYS A 78 -9.09 -30.92 16.18
N ILE A 79 -9.87 -30.12 15.45
CA ILE A 79 -11.21 -29.71 15.93
C ILE A 79 -12.22 -30.85 15.79
N GLU A 80 -13.19 -30.87 16.69
CA GLU A 80 -14.32 -31.77 16.58
C GLU A 80 -15.28 -31.31 15.47
N ARG A 81 -15.78 -32.28 14.66
CA ARG A 81 -16.67 -32.06 13.53
C ARG A 81 -17.90 -32.96 13.62
N ASP A 82 -19.02 -32.46 13.15
CA ASP A 82 -20.25 -33.23 13.05
C ASP A 82 -20.27 -34.14 11.79
N GLU A 83 -21.37 -34.84 11.59
CA GLU A 83 -21.57 -35.74 10.46
C GLU A 83 -21.58 -35.07 9.08
N ASN A 84 -21.70 -33.74 9.04
CA ASN A 84 -21.67 -32.91 7.84
C ASN A 84 -20.30 -32.22 7.65
N ASP A 85 -19.29 -32.61 8.43
CA ASP A 85 -17.95 -32.02 8.45
C ASP A 85 -17.94 -30.53 8.92
N LEU A 86 -18.96 -30.10 9.65
CA LEU A 86 -19.04 -28.79 10.25
C LEU A 86 -18.43 -28.79 11.66
N PRO A 87 -17.80 -27.68 12.12
CA PRO A 87 -17.27 -27.59 13.46
C PRO A 87 -18.36 -27.76 14.53
N VAL A 88 -18.09 -28.55 15.56
CA VAL A 88 -18.89 -28.57 16.79
C VAL A 88 -18.47 -27.36 17.62
N TYR A 89 -19.11 -26.21 17.39
CA TYR A 89 -18.64 -24.88 17.83
C TYR A 89 -18.31 -24.79 19.32
N ASP A 90 -19.18 -25.35 20.21
CA ASP A 90 -18.93 -25.31 21.64
C ASP A 90 -17.64 -26.07 22.05
N ALA A 91 -17.42 -27.24 21.45
CA ALA A 91 -16.21 -28.03 21.68
C ALA A 91 -14.97 -27.34 21.12
N VAL A 92 -15.08 -26.71 19.95
CA VAL A 92 -13.99 -25.96 19.33
C VAL A 92 -13.63 -24.74 20.17
N MET A 93 -14.61 -23.99 20.67
CA MET A 93 -14.38 -22.83 21.51
C MET A 93 -13.72 -23.19 22.84
N ASP A 94 -14.09 -24.32 23.46
CA ASP A 94 -13.41 -24.84 24.65
C ASP A 94 -11.93 -25.14 24.37
N GLN A 95 -11.64 -25.80 23.24
CA GLN A 95 -10.25 -26.12 22.86
C GLN A 95 -9.45 -24.86 22.53
N TYR A 96 -10.04 -23.87 21.85
CA TYR A 96 -9.37 -22.61 21.56
C TYR A 96 -9.11 -21.78 22.84
N GLY A 97 -10.03 -21.83 23.82
CA GLY A 97 -9.78 -21.22 25.14
C GLY A 97 -8.56 -21.82 25.83
N LYS A 98 -8.48 -23.16 25.89
CA LYS A 98 -7.32 -23.89 26.43
C LYS A 98 -6.04 -23.62 25.65
N PHE A 99 -6.16 -23.47 24.32
CA PHE A 99 -5.02 -23.12 23.46
C PHE A 99 -4.45 -21.75 23.83
N MET A 100 -5.31 -20.76 24.09
CA MET A 100 -4.87 -19.44 24.57
C MET A 100 -4.21 -19.51 25.94
N GLU A 101 -4.71 -20.34 26.87
CA GLU A 101 -4.05 -20.56 28.17
C GLU A 101 -2.64 -21.16 28.02
N ASP A 102 -2.46 -22.08 27.07
CA ASP A 102 -1.17 -22.69 26.76
C ASP A 102 -0.19 -21.68 26.11
N ILE A 103 -0.69 -20.72 25.30
CA ILE A 103 0.11 -19.58 24.80
C ILE A 103 0.53 -18.68 25.96
N GLN A 104 -0.43 -18.23 26.77
CA GLN A 104 -0.20 -17.29 27.88
C GLN A 104 0.76 -17.87 28.95
N SER A 105 0.75 -19.17 29.12
CA SER A 105 1.69 -19.88 30.02
C SER A 105 3.06 -20.16 29.38
N GLY A 106 3.28 -19.76 28.11
CA GLY A 106 4.56 -19.93 27.39
C GLY A 106 4.89 -21.36 26.98
N LYS A 107 3.90 -22.27 26.98
CA LYS A 107 4.09 -23.64 26.53
C LYS A 107 4.07 -23.74 25.00
N ILE A 108 3.13 -23.01 24.36
CA ILE A 108 3.03 -22.85 22.91
C ILE A 108 3.76 -21.57 22.53
N VAL A 109 4.75 -21.68 21.65
CA VAL A 109 5.63 -20.57 21.25
C VAL A 109 5.46 -20.16 19.80
N SER A 110 4.79 -20.97 18.99
CA SER A 110 4.47 -20.71 17.59
C SER A 110 3.25 -21.51 17.20
N ALA A 111 2.41 -20.98 16.28
CA ALA A 111 1.23 -21.67 15.79
C ALA A 111 0.85 -21.24 14.37
N TYR A 112 0.16 -22.14 13.65
CA TYR A 112 -0.37 -21.89 12.32
C TYR A 112 -1.73 -22.58 12.15
N ALA A 113 -2.76 -21.83 11.78
CA ALA A 113 -4.08 -22.38 11.45
C ALA A 113 -4.02 -23.10 10.09
N LEU A 114 -4.58 -24.30 10.01
CA LEU A 114 -4.61 -25.07 8.79
C LEU A 114 -5.66 -24.56 7.80
N ASP A 115 -5.34 -24.75 6.55
CA ASP A 115 -6.20 -24.41 5.42
C ASP A 115 -6.46 -25.65 4.53
N ARG A 116 -6.87 -25.40 3.30
CA ARG A 116 -7.12 -26.47 2.29
C ARG A 116 -5.89 -27.29 1.91
N HIS A 117 -4.68 -26.87 2.28
CA HIS A 117 -3.42 -27.50 1.90
C HIS A 117 -2.85 -28.42 2.99
N GLY A 118 -3.50 -28.49 4.15
CA GLY A 118 -3.18 -29.41 5.22
C GLY A 118 -1.89 -29.15 5.99
N VAL A 119 -1.46 -30.15 6.72
CA VAL A 119 -0.33 -30.11 7.65
C VAL A 119 1.00 -29.81 6.95
N ALA A 120 1.24 -30.41 5.79
CA ALA A 120 2.52 -30.25 5.08
C ALA A 120 2.77 -28.79 4.70
N ALA A 121 1.75 -28.10 4.19
CA ALA A 121 1.86 -26.69 3.85
C ALA A 121 2.02 -25.79 5.08
N ALA A 122 1.29 -26.08 6.16
CA ALA A 122 1.40 -25.33 7.41
C ALA A 122 2.80 -25.42 8.00
N VAL A 123 3.33 -26.63 8.19
CA VAL A 123 4.69 -26.86 8.72
C VAL A 123 5.75 -26.24 7.80
N SER A 124 5.59 -26.32 6.46
CA SER A 124 6.51 -25.68 5.52
C SER A 124 6.56 -24.17 5.71
N LYS A 125 5.40 -23.52 5.81
CA LYS A 125 5.32 -22.07 6.01
C LYS A 125 5.88 -21.65 7.37
N MET A 126 5.64 -22.41 8.42
CA MET A 126 6.25 -22.20 9.73
C MET A 126 7.79 -22.29 9.67
N ALA A 127 8.32 -23.23 8.87
CA ALA A 127 9.75 -23.44 8.71
C ALA A 127 10.46 -22.31 7.93
N PHE A 128 9.80 -21.61 7.01
CA PHE A 128 10.41 -20.60 6.15
C PHE A 128 10.95 -19.38 6.92
N GLY A 129 10.26 -18.92 7.95
CA GLY A 129 10.59 -17.68 8.66
C GLY A 129 11.98 -17.66 9.27
N ASN A 130 12.26 -18.58 10.18
CA ASN A 130 13.56 -18.70 10.85
C ASN A 130 14.48 -19.76 10.22
N ARG A 131 14.09 -20.32 9.07
CA ARG A 131 14.84 -21.36 8.35
C ARG A 131 15.17 -22.59 9.21
N LYS A 132 14.27 -22.93 10.14
CA LYS A 132 14.34 -24.16 10.92
C LYS A 132 13.66 -25.28 10.15
N GLY A 133 14.25 -26.46 10.15
CA GLY A 133 13.62 -27.64 9.57
C GLY A 133 12.56 -28.25 10.46
N ALA A 134 11.86 -29.22 9.93
CA ALA A 134 10.88 -30.01 10.66
C ALA A 134 10.94 -31.48 10.24
N LYS A 135 10.82 -32.38 11.21
CA LYS A 135 10.68 -33.82 10.98
C LYS A 135 9.29 -34.24 11.44
N ILE A 136 8.46 -34.66 10.49
CA ILE A 136 7.11 -35.20 10.77
C ILE A 136 7.21 -36.71 10.93
N GLU A 137 6.61 -37.21 11.99
CA GLU A 137 6.64 -38.64 12.31
C GLU A 137 5.62 -39.46 11.46
N HIS A 138 5.88 -40.76 11.32
CA HIS A 138 5.05 -41.65 10.52
C HIS A 138 3.63 -41.94 11.09
N ASN A 139 3.31 -41.44 12.27
CA ASN A 139 1.96 -41.53 12.84
C ASN A 139 0.93 -40.65 12.14
N VAL A 140 1.39 -39.71 11.29
CA VAL A 140 0.52 -38.92 10.42
C VAL A 140 0.37 -39.63 9.08
N ASP A 141 -0.88 -39.98 8.71
CA ASP A 141 -1.14 -40.59 7.40
C ASP A 141 -0.77 -39.62 6.26
N LYS A 142 -0.23 -40.15 5.16
CA LYS A 142 0.12 -39.33 3.99
C LYS A 142 -1.05 -38.52 3.45
N ARG A 143 -2.28 -39.04 3.55
CA ARG A 143 -3.48 -38.32 3.13
C ARG A 143 -3.74 -37.11 4.04
N ASP A 144 -3.56 -37.27 5.34
CA ASP A 144 -3.78 -36.22 6.34
C ASP A 144 -2.75 -35.07 6.18
N LEU A 145 -1.55 -35.36 5.64
CA LEU A 145 -0.57 -34.30 5.33
C LEU A 145 -1.09 -33.26 4.35
N PHE A 146 -1.96 -33.65 3.43
CA PHE A 146 -2.44 -32.81 2.33
C PHE A 146 -3.96 -32.60 2.33
N ALA A 147 -4.67 -33.19 3.29
CA ALA A 147 -6.12 -33.03 3.39
C ALA A 147 -6.50 -31.62 3.89
N PRO A 148 -7.60 -31.03 3.40
CA PRO A 148 -8.15 -29.82 3.99
C PRO A 148 -8.46 -30.01 5.48
N ALA A 149 -8.08 -29.05 6.31
CA ALA A 149 -8.22 -29.13 7.76
C ALA A 149 -8.54 -27.75 8.38
N PHE A 150 -9.56 -27.07 7.82
CA PHE A 150 -9.96 -25.73 8.29
C PHE A 150 -10.35 -25.75 9.78
N GLY A 151 -9.76 -24.84 10.55
CA GLY A 151 -9.97 -24.73 11.99
C GLY A 151 -9.01 -25.54 12.84
N ASP A 152 -8.33 -26.53 12.27
CA ASP A 152 -7.25 -27.23 12.97
C ASP A 152 -6.04 -26.31 13.11
N ILE A 153 -5.16 -26.58 14.10
CA ILE A 153 -3.97 -25.77 14.37
C ILE A 153 -2.77 -26.66 14.53
N ILE A 154 -1.65 -26.30 13.88
CA ILE A 154 -0.32 -26.82 14.22
C ILE A 154 0.33 -25.85 15.19
N ALA A 155 0.89 -26.38 16.29
CA ALA A 155 1.63 -25.60 17.26
C ALA A 155 3.01 -26.15 17.52
N GLU A 156 3.98 -25.26 17.75
CA GLU A 156 5.29 -25.59 18.30
C GLU A 156 5.21 -25.43 19.82
N VAL A 157 5.59 -26.49 20.52
CA VAL A 157 5.57 -26.59 21.97
C VAL A 157 7.00 -26.65 22.49
N GLU A 158 7.31 -25.90 23.52
CA GLU A 158 8.62 -25.92 24.16
C GLU A 158 8.99 -27.33 24.65
N ASP A 159 10.26 -27.72 24.43
CA ASP A 159 10.73 -29.05 24.83
C ASP A 159 10.45 -29.32 26.32
N GLY A 160 9.91 -30.52 26.58
CA GLY A 160 9.50 -30.98 27.91
C GLY A 160 8.13 -30.46 28.40
N LYS A 161 7.43 -29.55 27.66
CA LYS A 161 6.13 -28.99 28.04
C LYS A 161 4.93 -29.71 27.41
N VAL A 162 5.14 -30.62 26.47
CA VAL A 162 4.04 -31.29 25.74
C VAL A 162 3.05 -31.97 26.70
N GLY A 163 3.54 -32.66 27.74
CA GLY A 163 2.67 -33.31 28.72
C GLY A 163 1.90 -32.39 29.65
N GLU A 164 2.15 -31.07 29.60
CA GLU A 164 1.50 -30.04 30.42
C GLU A 164 0.40 -29.26 29.69
N LEU A 165 0.19 -29.58 28.37
CA LEU A 165 -0.81 -28.89 27.54
C LEU A 165 -2.23 -29.14 28.06
N ALA A 166 -3.04 -28.08 28.04
CA ALA A 166 -4.46 -28.13 28.38
C ALA A 166 -5.33 -28.60 27.19
N ILE A 167 -4.85 -28.40 25.97
CA ILE A 167 -5.54 -28.82 24.74
C ILE A 167 -5.49 -30.34 24.51
N THR A 168 -6.45 -30.84 23.72
CA THR A 168 -6.35 -32.18 23.12
C THR A 168 -5.50 -32.09 21.86
N TYR A 169 -4.47 -32.92 21.75
CA TYR A 169 -3.50 -32.85 20.67
C TYR A 169 -3.02 -34.22 20.19
N THR A 170 -2.41 -34.21 19.02
CA THR A 170 -1.60 -35.32 18.53
C THR A 170 -0.17 -34.79 18.33
N GLU A 171 0.83 -35.39 18.96
CA GLU A 171 2.23 -35.08 18.64
C GLU A 171 2.57 -35.63 17.26
N ILE A 172 3.05 -34.75 16.37
CA ILE A 172 3.28 -35.06 14.95
C ILE A 172 4.74 -35.00 14.53
N GLY A 173 5.63 -34.48 15.38
CA GLY A 173 7.04 -34.38 15.03
C GLY A 173 7.80 -33.35 15.87
N GLU A 174 8.94 -32.95 15.35
CA GLU A 174 9.87 -32.05 16.03
C GLU A 174 10.50 -31.03 15.08
N VAL A 175 10.89 -29.90 15.64
CA VAL A 175 11.68 -28.86 14.97
C VAL A 175 13.16 -29.28 14.93
N THR A 176 13.81 -29.11 13.79
CA THR A 176 15.21 -29.45 13.58
C THR A 176 16.05 -28.22 13.23
N GLU A 177 17.35 -28.29 13.55
CA GLU A 177 18.30 -27.22 13.17
C GLU A 177 18.58 -27.21 11.66
N GLU A 178 18.69 -28.41 11.07
CA GLU A 178 18.93 -28.58 9.64
C GLU A 178 17.74 -28.07 8.85
N PRO A 179 17.92 -27.16 7.86
CA PRO A 179 16.81 -26.55 7.08
C PRO A 179 16.25 -27.54 6.04
N VAL A 180 15.63 -28.61 6.53
CA VAL A 180 15.07 -29.71 5.75
C VAL A 180 13.69 -30.07 6.31
N LEU A 181 12.73 -30.27 5.42
CA LEU A 181 11.44 -30.88 5.74
C LEU A 181 11.55 -32.40 5.53
N ALA A 182 11.33 -33.15 6.59
CA ALA A 182 11.48 -34.62 6.55
C ALA A 182 10.18 -35.34 6.93
N TYR A 183 9.84 -36.38 6.16
CA TYR A 183 8.78 -37.34 6.47
C TYR A 183 9.28 -38.76 6.06
N GLY A 184 9.60 -39.60 7.02
CA GLY A 184 10.24 -40.85 6.73
C GLY A 184 11.57 -40.69 6.00
N ASP A 185 11.68 -41.35 4.85
CA ASP A 185 12.86 -41.28 3.99
C ASP A 185 12.82 -40.08 3.03
N VAL A 186 11.68 -39.35 2.96
CA VAL A 186 11.55 -38.19 2.12
C VAL A 186 12.15 -36.98 2.81
N LYS A 187 13.08 -36.32 2.13
CA LYS A 187 13.70 -35.06 2.58
C LYS A 187 13.63 -34.03 1.47
N ILE A 188 13.17 -32.82 1.82
CA ILE A 188 13.06 -31.68 0.91
C ILE A 188 13.86 -30.54 1.52
N ALA A 189 14.81 -29.99 0.78
CA ALA A 189 15.51 -28.79 1.21
C ALA A 189 14.53 -27.63 1.37
N LEU A 190 14.65 -26.89 2.45
CA LEU A 190 13.73 -25.80 2.75
C LEU A 190 13.74 -24.70 1.66
N ALA A 191 14.90 -24.47 1.05
CA ALA A 191 15.04 -23.54 -0.07
C ALA A 191 14.19 -23.98 -1.27
N ASP A 192 14.24 -25.26 -1.65
CA ASP A 192 13.46 -25.80 -2.78
C ASP A 192 11.95 -25.69 -2.53
N ALA A 193 11.53 -25.96 -1.29
CA ALA A 193 10.12 -25.83 -0.88
C ALA A 193 9.66 -24.37 -0.92
N GLN A 194 10.49 -23.44 -0.47
CA GLN A 194 10.21 -22.01 -0.49
C GLN A 194 10.14 -21.49 -1.93
N ASP A 195 11.08 -21.87 -2.79
CA ASP A 195 11.09 -21.46 -4.19
C ASP A 195 9.84 -21.98 -4.94
N ALA A 196 9.45 -23.23 -4.68
CA ALA A 196 8.22 -23.79 -5.24
C ALA A 196 6.97 -23.03 -4.80
N TRP A 197 6.91 -22.58 -3.55
CA TRP A 197 5.79 -21.80 -3.01
C TRP A 197 5.76 -20.37 -3.56
N THR A 198 6.87 -19.64 -3.50
CA THR A 198 6.96 -18.25 -3.94
C THR A 198 6.88 -18.12 -5.45
N GLY A 199 7.38 -19.08 -6.21
CA GLY A 199 7.42 -19.07 -7.67
C GLY A 199 6.08 -19.31 -8.36
N THR A 200 5.05 -19.75 -7.65
CA THR A 200 3.76 -20.14 -8.25
C THR A 200 3.11 -19.01 -9.06
N LEU A 201 3.13 -17.79 -8.57
CA LEU A 201 2.51 -16.63 -9.22
C LEU A 201 3.51 -15.68 -9.88
N GLU A 202 4.81 -15.98 -9.84
CA GLU A 202 5.87 -15.07 -10.32
C GLU A 202 5.69 -14.64 -11.79
N LYS A 203 5.12 -15.52 -12.62
CA LYS A 203 4.86 -15.22 -14.05
C LYS A 203 3.73 -14.23 -14.29
N VAL A 204 2.76 -14.13 -13.36
CA VAL A 204 1.58 -13.26 -13.50
C VAL A 204 1.58 -12.12 -12.49
N PHE A 205 2.32 -12.27 -11.41
CA PHE A 205 2.48 -11.27 -10.36
C PHE A 205 3.93 -11.27 -9.86
N ALA A 206 4.81 -10.67 -10.66
CA ALA A 206 6.24 -10.63 -10.37
C ALA A 206 6.55 -9.99 -9.01
N THR A 207 7.44 -10.60 -8.24
CA THR A 207 7.94 -10.04 -6.97
C THR A 207 9.14 -9.12 -7.18
N LYS A 208 9.86 -9.29 -8.30
CA LYS A 208 11.02 -8.49 -8.69
C LYS A 208 10.90 -8.02 -10.12
N SER A 209 11.34 -6.79 -10.38
CA SER A 209 11.49 -6.30 -11.75
C SER A 209 12.78 -6.84 -12.39
N ALA A 210 12.88 -6.78 -13.71
CA ALA A 210 14.16 -7.00 -14.39
C ALA A 210 15.18 -5.96 -13.89
N ALA A 211 16.27 -6.40 -13.28
CA ALA A 211 17.26 -5.53 -12.66
C ALA A 211 17.91 -4.61 -13.71
N ASP A 212 18.02 -3.33 -13.37
CA ASP A 212 18.86 -2.34 -14.05
C ASP A 212 19.88 -1.84 -13.02
N SER A 213 20.79 -2.73 -12.69
CA SER A 213 21.79 -2.48 -11.65
C SER A 213 22.77 -1.35 -12.02
N ASP A 214 22.80 -0.98 -13.31
CA ASP A 214 23.78 -0.02 -13.84
C ASP A 214 23.15 1.37 -14.11
N ALA A 215 21.90 1.59 -13.72
CA ALA A 215 21.26 2.88 -13.90
C ALA A 215 21.93 3.92 -13.02
N LYS A 216 22.31 5.06 -13.63
CA LYS A 216 22.92 6.18 -12.93
C LYS A 216 21.96 6.78 -11.92
N VAL A 217 22.51 7.21 -10.80
CA VAL A 217 21.81 8.03 -9.80
C VAL A 217 22.59 9.33 -9.62
N GLU A 218 21.92 10.46 -9.78
CA GLU A 218 22.49 11.77 -9.46
C GLU A 218 22.26 12.04 -7.98
N GLU A 219 23.32 12.35 -7.26
CA GLU A 219 23.32 12.57 -5.81
C GLU A 219 23.33 14.05 -5.43
N LYS A 220 23.37 14.94 -6.43
CA LYS A 220 23.49 16.38 -6.21
C LYS A 220 22.32 16.92 -5.41
N LEU A 221 22.65 17.58 -4.30
CA LEU A 221 21.72 18.38 -3.51
C LEU A 221 21.74 19.83 -3.99
N PHE A 222 20.58 20.48 -3.93
CA PHE A 222 20.44 21.88 -4.27
C PHE A 222 20.01 22.68 -3.04
N ASN A 223 20.82 23.70 -2.69
CA ASN A 223 20.53 24.58 -1.57
C ASN A 223 20.64 26.04 -2.01
N THR A 224 19.60 26.82 -1.80
CA THR A 224 19.52 28.22 -2.19
C THR A 224 18.91 29.06 -1.09
N SER A 225 19.33 30.35 -1.02
CA SER A 225 18.63 31.37 -0.23
C SER A 225 17.59 32.15 -1.06
N ASP A 226 17.55 31.92 -2.38
CA ASP A 226 16.61 32.57 -3.30
C ASP A 226 15.35 31.71 -3.44
N ILE A 227 14.53 31.73 -2.38
CA ILE A 227 13.23 31.04 -2.33
C ILE A 227 12.15 32.07 -2.61
N HIS A 228 11.18 31.71 -3.45
CA HIS A 228 10.06 32.62 -3.77
C HIS A 228 9.29 33.03 -2.51
N ILE A 229 9.10 34.34 -2.32
CA ILE A 229 8.41 34.91 -1.16
C ILE A 229 7.09 35.52 -1.63
N CYS A 230 6.01 35.16 -0.96
CA CYS A 230 4.68 35.68 -1.25
C CYS A 230 4.60 37.22 -1.03
N SER A 231 4.17 37.95 -2.05
CA SER A 231 3.89 39.37 -1.96
C SER A 231 2.49 39.69 -1.43
N HIS A 232 1.58 38.70 -1.44
CA HIS A 232 0.17 38.85 -1.05
C HIS A 232 -0.12 38.11 0.27
N LYS A 233 0.28 38.68 1.39
CA LYS A 233 0.10 38.06 2.72
C LYS A 233 -1.36 38.01 3.13
N ILE A 234 -1.75 36.89 3.76
CA ILE A 234 -3.11 36.66 4.28
C ILE A 234 -3.05 35.82 5.56
N GLY A 235 -3.84 36.19 6.56
CA GLY A 235 -3.80 35.52 7.87
C GLY A 235 -4.27 34.07 7.85
N GLN A 236 -5.24 33.75 7.00
CA GLN A 236 -5.75 32.39 6.82
C GLN A 236 -5.97 32.12 5.33
N PRO A 237 -5.03 31.44 4.67
CA PRO A 237 -5.17 31.09 3.26
C PRO A 237 -6.23 30.03 3.04
N THR A 238 -6.84 30.05 1.87
CA THR A 238 -7.83 29.08 1.42
C THR A 238 -7.22 28.15 0.40
N VAL A 239 -7.45 26.83 0.56
CA VAL A 239 -7.05 25.78 -0.37
C VAL A 239 -8.29 25.29 -1.12
N PHE A 240 -8.21 25.22 -2.44
CA PHE A 240 -9.20 24.54 -3.27
C PHE A 240 -8.73 23.11 -3.56
N ILE A 241 -9.61 22.13 -3.34
CA ILE A 241 -9.39 20.71 -3.63
C ILE A 241 -10.41 20.26 -4.67
N PRO A 242 -10.04 20.13 -5.95
CA PRO A 242 -10.89 19.54 -6.98
C PRO A 242 -11.04 18.03 -6.78
N VAL A 243 -12.28 17.55 -6.83
CA VAL A 243 -12.60 16.12 -6.69
C VAL A 243 -13.26 15.62 -7.97
N PHE A 244 -12.72 14.56 -8.53
CA PHE A 244 -13.26 13.90 -9.70
C PHE A 244 -13.77 12.50 -9.34
N PRO A 245 -14.66 11.88 -10.14
CA PRO A 245 -14.99 10.48 -9.95
C PRO A 245 -13.73 9.60 -9.83
N GLY A 246 -13.61 8.83 -8.75
CA GLY A 246 -12.43 8.01 -8.45
C GLY A 246 -11.34 8.69 -7.60
N THR A 247 -11.42 10.00 -7.31
CA THR A 247 -10.58 10.64 -6.28
C THR A 247 -10.92 10.06 -4.90
N ASN A 248 -9.93 9.80 -4.06
CA ASN A 248 -10.15 9.23 -2.72
C ASN A 248 -9.24 9.79 -1.61
N CYS A 249 -8.33 10.71 -1.94
CA CYS A 249 -7.41 11.32 -0.96
C CYS A 249 -7.79 12.76 -0.59
N GLU A 250 -8.96 13.25 -1.01
CA GLU A 250 -9.44 14.60 -0.72
C GLU A 250 -9.70 14.83 0.77
N TYR A 251 -10.19 13.83 1.49
CA TYR A 251 -10.44 13.94 2.94
C TYR A 251 -9.13 14.07 3.74
N ASP A 252 -8.13 13.24 3.42
CA ASP A 252 -6.84 13.31 4.10
C ASP A 252 -6.11 14.62 3.77
N SER A 253 -6.18 15.06 2.51
CA SER A 253 -5.66 16.36 2.06
C SER A 253 -6.34 17.52 2.78
N ALA A 254 -7.68 17.50 2.87
CA ALA A 254 -8.44 18.53 3.57
C ALA A 254 -8.02 18.63 5.05
N ARG A 255 -7.99 17.48 5.75
CA ARG A 255 -7.57 17.41 7.15
C ARG A 255 -6.14 17.91 7.38
N ALA A 256 -5.22 17.59 6.45
CA ALA A 256 -3.84 18.04 6.55
C ALA A 256 -3.73 19.57 6.46
N PHE A 257 -4.43 20.19 5.53
CA PHE A 257 -4.47 21.66 5.40
C PHE A 257 -5.23 22.34 6.54
N GLU A 258 -6.34 21.77 7.02
CA GLU A 258 -7.09 22.30 8.16
C GLU A 258 -6.22 22.28 9.44
N ARG A 259 -5.47 21.21 9.69
CA ARG A 259 -4.51 21.12 10.81
C ARG A 259 -3.40 22.16 10.69
N ALA A 260 -2.96 22.48 9.48
CA ALA A 260 -1.98 23.55 9.22
C ALA A 260 -2.58 24.97 9.38
N GLY A 261 -3.91 25.09 9.51
CA GLY A 261 -4.62 26.34 9.74
C GLY A 261 -5.16 27.01 8.48
N ALA A 262 -5.25 26.30 7.36
CA ALA A 262 -5.93 26.77 6.16
C ALA A 262 -7.44 26.61 6.26
N LYS A 263 -8.16 27.37 5.44
CA LYS A 263 -9.55 27.10 5.08
C LYS A 263 -9.58 26.19 3.85
N VAL A 264 -10.46 25.20 3.81
CA VAL A 264 -10.57 24.26 2.69
C VAL A 264 -11.89 24.44 1.96
N ILE A 265 -11.83 24.44 0.62
CA ILE A 265 -12.99 24.37 -0.29
C ILE A 265 -12.83 23.10 -1.13
N THR A 266 -13.74 22.15 -0.95
CA THR A 266 -13.80 20.94 -1.76
C THR A 266 -15.00 21.02 -2.70
N LYS A 267 -14.81 20.73 -3.98
CA LYS A 267 -15.87 20.69 -4.99
C LYS A 267 -15.74 19.45 -5.85
N VAL A 268 -16.87 18.80 -6.12
CA VAL A 268 -16.96 17.62 -6.96
C VAL A 268 -17.27 18.02 -8.40
N PHE A 269 -16.47 17.52 -9.33
CA PHE A 269 -16.73 17.65 -10.76
C PHE A 269 -17.82 16.65 -11.18
N ARG A 270 -18.98 17.13 -11.53
CA ARG A 270 -20.11 16.33 -12.03
C ARG A 270 -20.01 16.22 -13.54
N ASN A 271 -20.25 15.03 -14.08
CA ASN A 271 -20.07 14.74 -15.50
C ASN A 271 -21.18 13.84 -16.09
N LEU A 272 -22.38 13.87 -15.49
CA LEU A 272 -23.50 13.05 -15.95
C LEU A 272 -24.03 13.58 -17.29
N ASP A 273 -24.02 14.89 -17.49
CA ASP A 273 -24.43 15.52 -18.74
C ASP A 273 -23.64 16.82 -19.03
N ALA A 274 -23.96 17.45 -20.14
CA ALA A 274 -23.25 18.67 -20.57
C ALA A 274 -23.56 19.92 -19.67
N GLU A 275 -24.66 19.93 -18.94
CA GLU A 275 -25.00 21.00 -17.99
C GLU A 275 -24.20 20.85 -16.71
N ASP A 276 -24.09 19.63 -16.20
CA ASP A 276 -23.24 19.27 -15.07
C ASP A 276 -21.76 19.64 -15.31
N ILE A 277 -21.26 19.34 -16.52
CA ILE A 277 -19.87 19.68 -16.89
C ILE A 277 -19.68 21.20 -16.88
N ARG A 278 -20.59 21.99 -17.52
CA ARG A 278 -20.50 23.46 -17.53
C ARG A 278 -20.61 24.05 -16.12
N GLY A 279 -21.58 23.57 -15.34
CA GLY A 279 -21.75 23.98 -13.95
C GLY A 279 -20.53 23.68 -13.07
N SER A 280 -19.90 22.53 -13.27
CA SER A 280 -18.67 22.15 -12.54
C SER A 280 -17.49 23.03 -12.93
N VAL A 281 -17.34 23.38 -14.21
CA VAL A 281 -16.29 24.32 -14.65
C VAL A 281 -16.48 25.68 -14.01
N ASP A 282 -17.70 26.23 -13.98
CA ASP A 282 -18.00 27.53 -13.38
C ASP A 282 -17.80 27.51 -11.84
N GLU A 283 -18.15 26.39 -11.16
CA GLU A 283 -17.91 26.24 -9.73
C GLU A 283 -16.42 26.16 -9.41
N PHE A 284 -15.64 25.45 -10.23
CA PHE A 284 -14.19 25.34 -10.06
C PHE A 284 -13.47 26.66 -10.30
N GLU A 285 -13.83 27.38 -11.40
CA GLU A 285 -13.32 28.72 -11.68
C GLU A 285 -13.54 29.65 -10.48
N LYS A 286 -14.76 29.66 -9.94
CA LYS A 286 -15.11 30.47 -8.77
C LYS A 286 -14.30 30.06 -7.53
N ALA A 287 -14.13 28.76 -7.29
CA ALA A 287 -13.37 28.24 -6.14
C ALA A 287 -11.88 28.61 -6.24
N ILE A 288 -11.28 28.47 -7.43
CA ILE A 288 -9.90 28.89 -7.71
C ILE A 288 -9.74 30.40 -7.49
N GLY A 289 -10.71 31.21 -7.94
CA GLY A 289 -10.71 32.65 -7.71
C GLY A 289 -10.71 33.05 -6.23
N GLN A 290 -11.24 32.22 -5.33
CA GLN A 290 -11.28 32.47 -3.89
C GLN A 290 -10.06 31.88 -3.14
N ALA A 291 -9.34 30.94 -3.76
CA ALA A 291 -8.26 30.22 -3.13
C ALA A 291 -6.90 30.91 -3.33
N GLN A 292 -5.97 30.65 -2.42
CA GLN A 292 -4.55 30.98 -2.52
C GLN A 292 -3.72 29.75 -2.88
N MET A 293 -4.26 28.57 -2.65
CA MET A 293 -3.63 27.30 -2.98
C MET A 293 -4.60 26.40 -3.73
N ILE A 294 -4.06 25.56 -4.60
CA ILE A 294 -4.79 24.44 -5.19
C ILE A 294 -4.07 23.14 -4.85
N MET A 295 -4.83 22.14 -4.36
CA MET A 295 -4.33 20.80 -4.07
C MET A 295 -4.98 19.78 -5.01
N PHE A 296 -4.18 19.17 -5.88
CA PHE A 296 -4.59 18.05 -6.72
C PHE A 296 -4.39 16.76 -5.92
N PRO A 297 -5.48 16.13 -5.42
CA PRO A 297 -5.37 14.98 -4.54
C PRO A 297 -5.03 13.70 -5.29
N GLY A 298 -4.61 12.69 -4.53
CA GLY A 298 -4.43 11.33 -5.03
C GLY A 298 -5.75 10.60 -5.25
N GLY A 299 -5.66 9.42 -5.82
CA GLY A 299 -6.76 8.54 -6.15
C GLY A 299 -6.65 7.99 -7.57
N PHE A 300 -7.79 7.66 -8.16
CA PHE A 300 -7.90 7.05 -9.48
C PHE A 300 -8.93 7.81 -10.32
N SER A 301 -8.66 9.07 -10.63
CA SER A 301 -9.60 9.94 -11.32
C SER A 301 -10.06 9.36 -12.67
N ALA A 302 -11.37 9.05 -12.75
CA ALA A 302 -12.04 8.37 -13.86
C ALA A 302 -11.54 6.96 -14.20
N GLY A 303 -10.95 6.26 -13.20
CA GLY A 303 -10.27 4.98 -13.36
C GLY A 303 -8.83 5.15 -13.88
N ASP A 304 -7.95 4.26 -13.43
CA ASP A 304 -6.61 4.15 -14.01
C ASP A 304 -6.70 3.37 -15.31
N GLU A 305 -6.70 4.10 -16.39
CA GLU A 305 -6.63 3.51 -17.74
C GLU A 305 -5.17 3.13 -18.07
N PRO A 306 -4.94 2.03 -18.80
CA PRO A 306 -3.59 1.60 -19.16
C PRO A 306 -2.73 2.66 -19.86
N ASP A 307 -3.37 3.65 -20.50
CA ASP A 307 -2.70 4.71 -21.25
C ASP A 307 -2.47 5.98 -20.45
N GLY A 308 -2.54 5.91 -19.15
CA GLY A 308 -2.12 6.99 -18.29
C GLY A 308 -3.18 7.57 -17.37
N SER A 309 -2.83 7.54 -16.10
CA SER A 309 -3.57 8.12 -15.00
C SER A 309 -3.74 9.64 -15.15
N ALA A 310 -4.75 10.19 -14.47
CA ALA A 310 -5.07 11.63 -14.44
C ALA A 310 -5.49 12.28 -15.77
N LYS A 311 -5.93 11.52 -16.77
CA LYS A 311 -6.43 12.07 -18.03
C LYS A 311 -7.61 13.01 -17.83
N PHE A 312 -8.51 12.66 -16.92
CA PHE A 312 -9.69 13.45 -16.67
C PHE A 312 -9.35 14.80 -16.02
N PHE A 313 -8.45 14.81 -15.04
CA PHE A 313 -7.88 16.04 -14.52
C PHE A 313 -7.29 16.92 -15.62
N ALA A 314 -6.40 16.34 -16.42
CA ALA A 314 -5.72 17.06 -17.47
C ALA A 314 -6.69 17.63 -18.52
N THR A 315 -7.72 16.87 -18.90
CA THR A 315 -8.75 17.32 -19.84
C THR A 315 -9.57 18.48 -19.26
N ALA A 316 -10.02 18.36 -18.01
CA ALA A 316 -10.80 19.41 -17.35
C ALA A 316 -10.00 20.72 -17.20
N PHE A 317 -8.75 20.63 -16.72
CA PHE A 317 -7.92 21.83 -16.49
C PHE A 317 -7.27 22.40 -17.76
N ARG A 318 -7.42 21.76 -18.92
CA ARG A 318 -7.15 22.37 -20.24
C ARG A 318 -8.32 23.20 -20.77
N ASN A 319 -9.51 23.13 -20.15
CA ASN A 319 -10.57 24.09 -20.44
C ASN A 319 -10.05 25.51 -20.21
N GLU A 320 -10.35 26.43 -21.14
CA GLU A 320 -9.78 27.80 -21.11
C GLU A 320 -10.04 28.52 -19.79
N LYS A 321 -11.28 28.48 -19.26
CA LYS A 321 -11.63 29.13 -17.98
C LYS A 321 -10.79 28.60 -16.81
N LEU A 322 -10.66 27.26 -16.68
CA LEU A 322 -9.90 26.66 -15.59
C LEU A 322 -8.40 26.88 -15.76
N LYS A 323 -7.90 26.81 -17.00
CA LYS A 323 -6.51 27.14 -17.32
C LYS A 323 -6.18 28.58 -16.95
N GLU A 324 -7.00 29.54 -17.37
CA GLU A 324 -6.82 30.97 -17.04
C GLU A 324 -6.86 31.20 -15.53
N ALA A 325 -7.82 30.58 -14.81
CA ALA A 325 -7.95 30.71 -13.36
C ALA A 325 -6.74 30.18 -12.61
N VAL A 326 -6.17 29.01 -13.03
CA VAL A 326 -4.95 28.45 -12.44
C VAL A 326 -3.74 29.33 -12.75
N MET A 327 -3.63 29.82 -13.98
CA MET A 327 -2.49 30.68 -14.35
C MET A 327 -2.58 32.05 -13.68
N ASP A 328 -3.80 32.61 -13.45
CA ASP A 328 -4.00 33.78 -12.63
C ASP A 328 -3.59 33.58 -11.17
N LEU A 329 -4.02 32.44 -10.58
CA LEU A 329 -3.58 32.05 -9.23
C LEU A 329 -2.07 32.05 -9.09
N LEU A 330 -1.36 31.42 -10.03
CA LEU A 330 0.10 31.28 -9.96
C LEU A 330 0.84 32.58 -10.32
N ASN A 331 0.44 33.27 -11.40
CA ASN A 331 1.22 34.38 -11.95
C ASN A 331 0.90 35.74 -11.34
N ASN A 332 -0.36 35.97 -10.95
CA ASN A 332 -0.81 37.28 -10.51
C ASN A 332 -1.09 37.37 -9.01
N ARG A 333 -1.35 36.22 -8.37
CA ARG A 333 -1.72 36.16 -6.94
C ARG A 333 -0.72 35.44 -6.05
N ASP A 334 0.49 35.14 -6.59
CA ASP A 334 1.54 34.40 -5.90
C ASP A 334 1.08 33.09 -5.27
N GLY A 335 0.11 32.43 -5.89
CA GLY A 335 -0.47 31.21 -5.36
C GLY A 335 0.45 30.00 -5.41
N LEU A 336 0.09 28.97 -4.68
CA LEU A 336 0.78 27.69 -4.64
C LEU A 336 -0.07 26.55 -5.22
N ALA A 337 0.60 25.55 -5.81
CA ALA A 337 -0.06 24.32 -6.23
C ALA A 337 0.71 23.09 -5.71
N LEU A 338 -0.04 22.10 -5.21
CA LEU A 338 0.49 20.81 -4.75
C LEU A 338 -0.24 19.69 -5.46
N GLY A 339 0.49 18.69 -5.96
CA GLY A 339 -0.09 17.46 -6.50
C GLY A 339 0.56 16.24 -5.90
N ILE A 340 -0.26 15.35 -5.32
CA ILE A 340 0.21 14.11 -4.70
C ILE A 340 -0.33 12.92 -5.48
N CYS A 341 0.54 11.95 -5.83
CA CYS A 341 0.23 10.72 -6.53
C CYS A 341 -0.53 10.99 -7.85
N ASN A 342 -1.83 10.70 -7.93
CA ASN A 342 -2.66 11.03 -9.10
C ASN A 342 -2.66 12.55 -9.40
N GLY A 343 -2.57 13.39 -8.38
CA GLY A 343 -2.39 14.83 -8.55
C GLY A 343 -1.06 15.21 -9.19
N PHE A 344 0.03 14.53 -8.86
CA PHE A 344 1.32 14.74 -9.53
C PHE A 344 1.26 14.29 -11.00
N GLN A 345 0.61 13.17 -11.28
CA GLN A 345 0.35 12.74 -12.67
C GLN A 345 -0.44 13.79 -13.45
N ALA A 346 -1.39 14.49 -12.80
CA ALA A 346 -2.12 15.60 -13.41
C ALA A 346 -1.19 16.79 -13.67
N LEU A 347 -0.39 17.22 -12.70
CA LEU A 347 0.52 18.36 -12.83
C LEU A 347 1.53 18.15 -13.96
N ILE A 348 2.11 16.96 -14.09
CA ILE A 348 3.09 16.67 -15.14
C ILE A 348 2.43 16.64 -16.53
N LYS A 349 1.21 16.06 -16.66
CA LYS A 349 0.45 16.04 -17.90
C LYS A 349 -0.03 17.43 -18.35
N LEU A 350 -0.24 18.32 -17.39
CA LEU A 350 -0.60 19.72 -17.67
C LEU A 350 0.64 20.58 -18.02
N GLY A 351 1.85 20.13 -17.68
CA GLY A 351 3.08 20.89 -17.78
C GLY A 351 3.32 21.86 -16.63
N LEU A 352 2.45 21.87 -15.61
CA LEU A 352 2.63 22.69 -14.40
C LEU A 352 3.92 22.34 -13.67
N VAL A 353 4.35 21.09 -13.76
CA VAL A 353 5.73 20.67 -13.50
C VAL A 353 6.26 19.96 -14.75
N PRO A 354 7.47 20.23 -15.18
CA PRO A 354 8.46 21.17 -14.64
C PRO A 354 8.36 22.60 -15.15
N GLU A 355 7.40 22.95 -16.04
CA GLU A 355 7.38 24.22 -16.79
C GLU A 355 6.77 25.41 -16.01
N GLY A 356 6.05 25.17 -14.93
CA GLY A 356 5.33 26.20 -14.16
C GLY A 356 4.09 26.78 -14.87
N LYS A 357 3.66 26.17 -15.97
CA LYS A 357 2.51 26.63 -16.77
C LYS A 357 1.79 25.48 -17.48
N ILE A 358 0.50 25.67 -17.75
CA ILE A 358 -0.27 24.68 -18.52
C ILE A 358 0.11 24.78 -20.00
N VAL A 359 0.77 23.74 -20.50
CA VAL A 359 1.26 23.62 -21.89
C VAL A 359 0.96 22.24 -22.46
N GLU A 360 1.01 22.16 -23.79
CA GLU A 360 0.95 20.89 -24.52
C GLU A 360 2.23 20.07 -24.29
N GLN A 361 2.05 18.78 -24.04
CA GLN A 361 3.17 17.87 -23.90
C GLN A 361 3.70 17.42 -25.28
N ASN A 362 4.97 17.11 -25.37
CA ASN A 362 5.63 16.60 -26.56
C ASN A 362 6.49 15.35 -26.21
N ALA A 363 7.10 14.73 -27.22
CA ALA A 363 7.86 13.49 -27.04
C ALA A 363 9.08 13.61 -26.09
N LYS A 364 9.53 14.82 -25.76
CA LYS A 364 10.64 15.07 -24.84
C LYS A 364 10.19 15.51 -23.46
N SER A 365 8.90 15.72 -23.28
CA SER A 365 8.35 16.12 -21.97
C SER A 365 8.53 14.99 -20.95
N PRO A 366 8.95 15.29 -19.73
CA PRO A 366 8.96 14.32 -18.63
C PRO A 366 7.58 13.72 -18.43
N THR A 367 7.53 12.48 -18.00
CA THR A 367 6.28 11.79 -17.73
C THR A 367 6.37 10.87 -16.52
N LEU A 368 5.21 10.53 -15.96
CA LEU A 368 5.03 9.42 -15.03
C LEU A 368 4.38 8.27 -15.80
N THR A 369 4.99 7.11 -15.74
CA THR A 369 4.55 5.91 -16.45
C THR A 369 4.42 4.71 -15.51
N THR A 370 4.03 3.57 -16.07
CA THR A 370 3.87 2.31 -15.34
C THR A 370 5.12 1.96 -14.54
N ASN A 371 4.93 1.54 -13.30
CA ASN A 371 5.99 1.02 -12.46
C ASN A 371 6.80 -0.03 -13.20
N ARG A 372 8.12 -0.06 -13.00
CA ARG A 372 9.01 -1.00 -13.67
C ARG A 372 8.60 -2.46 -13.48
N ILE A 373 8.08 -2.81 -12.30
CA ILE A 373 7.58 -4.15 -11.99
C ILE A 373 6.29 -4.51 -12.74
N GLY A 374 5.65 -3.57 -13.43
CA GLY A 374 4.44 -3.82 -14.21
C GLY A 374 3.16 -3.99 -13.40
N ARG A 375 3.15 -3.61 -12.12
CA ARG A 375 1.98 -3.71 -11.25
C ARG A 375 1.94 -2.61 -10.19
N HIS A 376 0.82 -2.53 -9.48
CA HIS A 376 0.65 -1.65 -8.33
C HIS A 376 1.62 -2.01 -7.19
N ILE A 377 2.22 -1.00 -6.58
CA ILE A 377 3.05 -1.11 -5.38
C ILE A 377 2.45 -0.24 -4.28
N SER A 378 2.28 -0.84 -3.11
CA SER A 378 1.87 -0.15 -1.88
C SER A 378 2.85 -0.50 -0.76
N LYS A 379 3.59 0.49 -0.29
CA LYS A 379 4.59 0.33 0.79
C LYS A 379 4.94 1.68 1.42
N VAL A 380 5.73 1.66 2.47
CA VAL A 380 6.42 2.86 2.97
C VAL A 380 7.78 2.94 2.28
N ALA A 381 8.07 4.09 1.66
CA ALA A 381 9.35 4.40 1.04
C ALA A 381 10.08 5.46 1.85
N TYR A 382 11.42 5.43 1.79
CA TYR A 382 12.26 6.48 2.35
C TYR A 382 12.55 7.51 1.27
N THR A 383 12.35 8.79 1.60
CA THR A 383 12.59 9.90 0.68
C THR A 383 13.41 10.97 1.36
N ARG A 384 14.35 11.58 0.63
CA ARG A 384 15.09 12.75 1.12
C ARG A 384 14.63 14.02 0.42
N ILE A 385 14.80 15.15 1.07
CA ILE A 385 14.65 16.47 0.46
C ILE A 385 15.91 16.76 -0.36
N ALA A 386 15.80 16.75 -1.69
CA ALA A 386 16.93 16.98 -2.59
C ALA A 386 17.17 18.47 -2.87
N SER A 387 16.15 19.32 -2.68
CA SER A 387 16.19 20.75 -2.96
C SER A 387 15.30 21.54 -2.01
N ASN A 388 15.77 22.71 -1.57
CA ASN A 388 14.97 23.70 -0.84
C ASN A 388 14.44 24.85 -1.71
N LEU A 389 14.45 24.70 -3.03
CA LEU A 389 13.92 25.73 -3.94
C LEU A 389 12.44 26.04 -3.66
N SER A 390 11.69 25.04 -3.27
CA SER A 390 10.25 25.14 -3.09
C SER A 390 9.85 25.70 -1.72
N PRO A 391 8.96 26.72 -1.66
CA PRO A 391 8.39 27.20 -0.41
C PRO A 391 7.59 26.12 0.35
N TRP A 392 7.18 25.05 -0.29
CA TRP A 392 6.58 23.88 0.35
C TRP A 392 7.51 23.16 1.33
N PHE A 393 8.82 23.45 1.30
CA PHE A 393 9.84 22.86 2.18
C PHE A 393 10.48 23.84 3.16
N ASN A 394 9.86 25.01 3.39
CA ASN A 394 10.43 26.03 4.29
C ASN A 394 10.64 25.56 5.73
N ASN A 395 9.95 24.52 6.16
CA ASN A 395 10.04 23.97 7.54
C ASN A 395 10.85 22.68 7.66
N VAL A 396 11.62 22.33 6.63
CA VAL A 396 12.53 21.19 6.61
C VAL A 396 13.86 21.60 5.96
N HIS A 397 14.88 20.75 6.07
CA HIS A 397 16.19 21.02 5.51
C HIS A 397 16.51 20.09 4.34
N VAL A 398 17.41 20.54 3.48
CA VAL A 398 18.00 19.68 2.45
C VAL A 398 18.67 18.50 3.15
N ASP A 399 18.50 17.32 2.58
CA ASP A 399 18.97 16.03 3.08
C ASP A 399 18.18 15.43 4.27
N ASP A 400 17.13 16.11 4.75
CA ASP A 400 16.21 15.49 5.70
C ASP A 400 15.51 14.26 5.07
N ILE A 401 15.42 13.16 5.83
CA ILE A 401 14.87 11.88 5.37
C ILE A 401 13.53 11.60 6.06
N PHE A 402 12.57 11.14 5.26
CA PHE A 402 11.21 10.85 5.70
C PHE A 402 10.72 9.48 5.23
N SER A 403 9.94 8.82 6.08
CA SER A 403 9.22 7.57 5.76
C SER A 403 7.82 7.90 5.29
N ILE A 404 7.56 7.77 3.99
CA ILE A 404 6.32 8.22 3.36
C ILE A 404 5.60 7.03 2.69
N PRO A 405 4.29 6.83 2.91
CA PRO A 405 3.54 5.81 2.21
C PRO A 405 3.40 6.14 0.73
N VAL A 406 3.59 5.14 -0.13
CA VAL A 406 3.35 5.19 -1.57
C VAL A 406 2.35 4.12 -1.97
N SER A 407 1.49 4.41 -2.95
CA SER A 407 0.45 3.49 -3.43
C SER A 407 0.07 3.86 -4.88
N HIS A 408 0.69 3.21 -5.87
CA HIS A 408 0.51 3.55 -7.27
C HIS A 408 0.91 2.41 -8.23
N GLY A 409 0.25 2.34 -9.38
CA GLY A 409 0.63 1.52 -10.53
C GLY A 409 1.47 2.28 -11.56
N GLU A 410 1.29 3.59 -11.63
CA GLU A 410 1.98 4.52 -12.53
C GLU A 410 2.63 5.64 -11.71
N GLY A 411 3.87 5.48 -11.31
CA GLY A 411 4.61 6.48 -10.52
C GLY A 411 6.05 6.67 -10.98
N ARG A 412 6.45 5.96 -12.03
CA ARG A 412 7.81 5.95 -12.55
C ARG A 412 8.10 7.23 -13.33
N PHE A 413 8.93 8.09 -12.77
CA PHE A 413 9.42 9.27 -13.46
C PHE A 413 10.42 8.88 -14.56
N VAL A 414 10.18 9.36 -15.76
CA VAL A 414 11.01 9.12 -16.96
C VAL A 414 11.18 10.41 -17.73
N ALA A 415 12.40 10.72 -18.13
CA ALA A 415 12.75 11.83 -19.01
C ALA A 415 14.08 11.55 -19.73
N ASP A 416 14.38 12.33 -20.76
CA ASP A 416 15.70 12.31 -21.40
C ASP A 416 16.76 12.82 -20.41
N GLU A 417 17.99 12.28 -20.48
CA GLU A 417 19.09 12.59 -19.56
C GLU A 417 19.40 14.08 -19.49
N ASP A 418 19.38 14.79 -20.64
CA ASP A 418 19.63 16.23 -20.69
C ASP A 418 18.53 17.05 -19.99
N VAL A 419 17.32 16.53 -19.92
CA VAL A 419 16.22 17.13 -19.17
C VAL A 419 16.43 16.90 -17.67
N ILE A 420 16.79 15.68 -17.28
CA ILE A 420 17.05 15.34 -15.88
C ILE A 420 18.19 16.18 -15.30
N GLN A 421 19.31 16.30 -16.02
CA GLN A 421 20.44 17.11 -15.59
C GLN A 421 20.05 18.57 -15.36
N LYS A 422 19.23 19.16 -16.25
CA LYS A 422 18.71 20.52 -16.05
C LYS A 422 17.82 20.65 -14.82
N LEU A 423 16.97 19.63 -14.54
CA LEU A 423 16.14 19.64 -13.34
C LEU A 423 16.98 19.66 -12.06
N PHE A 424 18.08 18.90 -12.02
CA PHE A 424 19.04 18.95 -10.89
C PHE A 424 19.78 20.28 -10.82
N GLU A 425 20.27 20.79 -11.94
CA GLU A 425 20.98 22.08 -12.00
C GLU A 425 20.13 23.24 -11.53
N ASN A 426 18.84 23.24 -11.88
CA ASN A 426 17.88 24.29 -11.51
C ASN A 426 17.26 24.08 -10.12
N GLY A 427 17.59 23.00 -9.40
CA GLY A 427 16.99 22.68 -8.11
C GLY A 427 15.55 22.23 -8.18
N GLN A 428 15.05 21.83 -9.35
CA GLN A 428 13.66 21.40 -9.57
C GLN A 428 13.41 19.93 -9.14
N VAL A 429 14.46 19.13 -8.91
CA VAL A 429 14.31 17.83 -8.24
C VAL A 429 14.09 18.09 -6.76
N ALA A 430 12.87 17.90 -6.32
CA ALA A 430 12.40 18.22 -4.98
C ALA A 430 12.77 17.14 -3.96
N THR A 431 12.48 15.88 -4.31
CA THR A 431 12.66 14.72 -3.45
C THR A 431 13.18 13.53 -4.24
N GLN A 432 13.95 12.67 -3.57
CA GLN A 432 14.47 11.41 -4.13
C GLN A 432 14.18 10.24 -3.20
N TYR A 433 13.95 9.05 -3.78
CA TYR A 433 13.93 7.79 -3.03
C TYR A 433 15.35 7.45 -2.55
N VAL A 434 15.48 7.05 -1.29
CA VAL A 434 16.77 6.72 -0.68
C VAL A 434 16.75 5.37 0.02
N ASP A 435 17.92 4.78 0.19
CA ASP A 435 18.11 3.58 1.00
C ASP A 435 18.16 3.90 2.51
N LEU A 436 18.47 2.91 3.33
CA LEU A 436 18.55 3.06 4.79
C LEU A 436 19.74 3.94 5.25
N ASN A 437 20.74 4.19 4.39
CA ASN A 437 21.84 5.09 4.66
C ASN A 437 21.52 6.54 4.29
N GLY A 438 20.42 6.76 3.55
CA GLY A 438 20.04 8.06 3.02
C GLY A 438 20.56 8.33 1.61
N ASP A 439 21.18 7.35 0.96
CA ASP A 439 21.73 7.47 -0.38
C ASP A 439 20.63 7.21 -1.43
N PRO A 440 20.50 8.07 -2.47
CA PRO A 440 19.54 7.83 -3.54
C PRO A 440 19.91 6.57 -4.31
N THR A 441 18.90 5.76 -4.64
CA THR A 441 19.16 4.42 -5.17
C THR A 441 18.17 3.98 -6.24
N MET A 442 18.64 3.14 -7.17
CA MET A 442 17.81 2.43 -8.14
C MET A 442 17.38 1.04 -7.67
N ASN A 443 17.80 0.63 -6.46
CA ASN A 443 17.33 -0.63 -5.88
C ASN A 443 15.80 -0.57 -5.68
N GLU A 444 15.07 -1.54 -6.25
CA GLU A 444 13.60 -1.58 -6.22
C GLU A 444 13.02 -1.77 -4.80
N GLU A 445 13.83 -2.23 -3.85
CA GLU A 445 13.44 -2.27 -2.45
C GLU A 445 13.14 -0.85 -1.92
N PHE A 446 13.89 0.15 -2.38
CA PHE A 446 13.81 1.53 -1.92
C PHE A 446 13.23 2.48 -2.97
N ASN A 447 13.42 2.19 -4.27
CA ASN A 447 12.82 2.93 -5.38
C ASN A 447 11.67 2.09 -5.99
N PRO A 448 10.47 2.17 -5.42
CA PRO A 448 9.40 1.18 -5.66
C PRO A 448 8.82 1.19 -7.06
N ASN A 449 9.04 2.26 -7.81
CA ASN A 449 8.51 2.41 -9.18
C ASN A 449 9.60 2.35 -10.26
N GLY A 450 10.87 2.40 -9.87
CA GLY A 450 12.00 2.44 -10.81
C GLY A 450 12.19 3.82 -11.46
N SER A 451 11.81 4.90 -10.79
CA SER A 451 12.02 6.28 -11.25
C SER A 451 13.47 6.57 -11.55
N TYR A 452 13.74 7.21 -12.69
CA TYR A 452 15.09 7.61 -13.09
C TYR A 452 15.72 8.52 -12.04
N HIS A 453 17.01 8.30 -11.75
CA HIS A 453 17.77 9.00 -10.71
C HIS A 453 17.08 9.05 -9.34
N ALA A 454 16.24 8.04 -9.07
CA ALA A 454 15.45 7.94 -7.84
C ALA A 454 14.50 9.13 -7.60
N ILE A 455 14.14 9.90 -8.64
CA ILE A 455 13.28 11.09 -8.51
C ILE A 455 11.89 10.69 -8.02
N GLU A 456 11.49 11.22 -6.86
CA GLU A 456 10.17 10.99 -6.25
C GLU A 456 9.24 12.17 -6.50
N GLY A 457 9.78 13.40 -6.56
CA GLY A 457 9.03 14.62 -6.78
C GLY A 457 9.84 15.70 -7.46
N ILE A 458 9.13 16.59 -8.19
CA ILE A 458 9.73 17.74 -8.89
C ILE A 458 8.90 19.00 -8.71
N THR A 459 9.50 20.16 -8.98
CA THR A 459 8.83 21.47 -8.89
C THR A 459 8.80 22.24 -10.21
N SER A 460 7.99 23.32 -10.22
CA SER A 460 8.15 24.41 -11.20
C SER A 460 9.48 25.14 -11.05
N PRO A 461 9.92 25.95 -12.04
CA PRO A 461 11.20 26.64 -11.97
C PRO A 461 11.33 27.60 -10.78
N ASP A 462 10.22 28.12 -10.27
CA ASP A 462 10.15 29.01 -9.09
C ASP A 462 9.76 28.27 -7.79
N GLY A 463 9.65 26.95 -7.82
CA GLY A 463 9.34 26.10 -6.68
C GLY A 463 7.89 26.14 -6.17
N ARG A 464 7.01 27.02 -6.72
CA ARG A 464 5.64 27.20 -6.20
C ARG A 464 4.69 26.07 -6.52
N VAL A 465 4.94 25.33 -7.58
CA VAL A 465 4.20 24.10 -7.90
C VAL A 465 5.08 22.91 -7.50
N LEU A 466 4.53 22.02 -6.65
CA LEU A 466 5.20 20.79 -6.20
C LEU A 466 4.36 19.59 -6.61
N GLY A 467 4.97 18.63 -7.30
CA GLY A 467 4.41 17.31 -7.57
C GLY A 467 5.26 16.21 -6.96
N LYS A 468 4.64 15.24 -6.28
CA LYS A 468 5.32 14.09 -5.67
C LYS A 468 4.44 12.85 -5.61
N MET A 469 5.06 11.67 -5.58
CA MET A 469 4.30 10.41 -5.55
C MET A 469 3.89 9.97 -4.14
N GLY A 470 4.68 10.28 -3.14
CA GLY A 470 4.43 9.87 -1.76
C GLY A 470 3.32 10.67 -1.09
N HIS A 471 2.49 9.97 -0.32
CA HIS A 471 1.30 10.48 0.36
C HIS A 471 1.63 11.13 1.70
N SER A 472 2.12 12.36 1.69
CA SER A 472 2.45 13.12 2.90
C SER A 472 1.21 13.57 3.69
N GLU A 473 0.02 13.55 3.09
CA GLU A 473 -1.27 13.81 3.72
C GLU A 473 -1.76 12.67 4.61
N ARG A 474 -1.31 11.44 4.33
CA ARG A 474 -1.71 10.23 5.07
C ARG A 474 -0.93 10.07 6.36
N ARG A 475 -1.03 11.05 7.25
CA ARG A 475 -0.42 11.04 8.56
C ARG A 475 -1.37 11.49 9.65
N ASP A 476 -1.24 10.89 10.81
CA ASP A 476 -1.92 11.27 12.06
C ASP A 476 -1.07 10.82 13.24
N SER A 477 -1.43 11.24 14.45
CA SER A 477 -0.75 10.82 15.68
C SER A 477 -0.75 9.31 15.90
N TYR A 478 -1.70 8.61 15.29
CA TYR A 478 -1.85 7.16 15.42
C TYR A 478 -1.56 6.38 14.14
N VAL A 479 -1.26 7.06 13.03
CA VAL A 479 -0.96 6.40 11.75
C VAL A 479 0.53 6.08 11.64
N GLY A 480 0.83 4.81 11.36
CA GLY A 480 2.22 4.35 11.18
C GLY A 480 3.06 4.45 12.44
N ILE A 481 2.48 4.36 13.62
CA ILE A 481 3.16 4.53 14.92
C ILE A 481 4.34 3.55 15.09
N ASN A 482 4.20 2.32 14.56
CA ASN A 482 5.23 1.28 14.62
C ASN A 482 6.19 1.29 13.42
N ILE A 483 6.05 2.25 12.49
CA ILE A 483 6.96 2.40 11.36
C ILE A 483 8.08 3.36 11.76
N TYR A 484 9.32 2.92 11.62
CA TYR A 484 10.50 3.74 11.92
C TYR A 484 10.60 4.95 10.99
N GLY A 485 11.15 6.06 11.51
CA GLY A 485 11.50 7.26 10.77
C GLY A 485 10.50 8.41 10.93
N GLN A 486 10.93 9.59 10.50
CA GLN A 486 10.11 10.80 10.45
C GLN A 486 9.08 10.68 9.32
N LYS A 487 7.82 11.09 9.59
CA LYS A 487 6.71 10.96 8.65
C LYS A 487 6.15 12.32 8.22
N ASP A 488 6.57 13.39 8.87
CA ASP A 488 6.04 14.73 8.69
C ASP A 488 7.01 15.63 7.93
N GLN A 489 6.83 15.73 6.62
CA GLN A 489 7.61 16.61 5.74
C GLN A 489 7.27 18.10 5.88
N LYS A 490 6.34 18.48 6.78
CA LYS A 490 5.91 19.87 7.03
C LYS A 490 5.40 20.62 5.78
N ILE A 491 4.98 19.89 4.75
CA ILE A 491 4.56 20.48 3.47
C ILE A 491 3.34 21.40 3.66
N PHE A 492 2.35 20.92 4.41
CA PHE A 492 1.08 21.65 4.59
C PHE A 492 1.27 22.89 5.45
N GLU A 493 2.05 22.78 6.51
CA GLU A 493 2.43 23.90 7.38
C GLU A 493 3.23 24.94 6.59
N SER A 494 4.26 24.52 5.83
CA SER A 494 5.07 25.39 4.98
C SER A 494 4.22 26.14 3.94
N GLY A 495 3.30 25.44 3.27
CA GLY A 495 2.38 26.05 2.31
C GLY A 495 1.46 27.10 2.93
N VAL A 496 0.97 26.87 4.15
CA VAL A 496 0.12 27.84 4.86
C VAL A 496 0.97 29.03 5.35
N GLU A 497 2.15 28.79 5.89
CA GLU A 497 3.05 29.82 6.39
C GLU A 497 3.62 30.72 5.29
N TYR A 498 3.75 30.23 4.06
CA TYR A 498 4.14 31.03 2.90
C TYR A 498 3.28 32.27 2.73
N PHE A 499 1.99 32.24 3.09
CA PHE A 499 1.07 33.39 3.01
C PHE A 499 1.01 34.24 4.29
N LYS A 500 1.65 33.84 5.36
CA LYS A 500 1.73 34.61 6.61
C LYS A 500 3.03 35.41 6.66
#